data_f9baebd1bd23b6d31875e47d68064789
#
_entry.id   f9baebd1bd23b6d31875e47d68064789
#
_cell.length_a   1.000
_cell.length_b   1.000
_cell.length_c   1.000
_cell.angle_alpha   90.00
_cell.angle_beta   90.00
_cell.angle_gamma   90.00
#
_symmetry.space_group_name_H-M   'P 1'
#
loop_
_entity.id
_entity.type
_entity.pdbx_description
1 polymer ?
#
loop_
_entity_poly.entity_id
_entity_poly.type
_entity_poly.pdbx_seq_one_letter_code
_entity_poly.pdbx_strand_id
1 'polypeptide(L)'
;MSTQNLKNKNGRLLALIACLLVTFCMGTIHAFSTLIQNIEMQAGVGRMASSFVYSTGLLNVTLAVFFGHVLYRKFSPNVLITLIAILPIIGLLFSNSGSWFGWIIGYGFLFGFSSGLGYGLSLYIVSSITKDKKLGFALGLVTASYAFGAVVFSMLYPMLFKHFGFENGYVM
;
A
#
# COMPACT_ATOMS: atom_id res chain seq x y z
N MET A 1 -0.94 7.40 -19.80
CA MET A 1 -0.15 8.65 -19.74
C MET A 1 0.87 8.55 -20.88
N SER A 2 0.82 9.42 -21.89
CA SER A 2 1.71 9.28 -23.05
C SER A 2 3.15 9.61 -22.68
N THR A 3 4.11 8.86 -23.23
CA THR A 3 5.55 9.02 -23.02
C THR A 3 6.10 10.42 -23.37
N GLN A 4 5.34 11.20 -24.15
CA GLN A 4 5.65 12.60 -24.47
C GLN A 4 5.50 13.54 -23.24
N ASN A 5 4.54 13.31 -22.36
CA ASN A 5 4.34 14.13 -21.17
C ASN A 5 5.46 14.01 -20.12
N LEU A 6 6.13 12.86 -20.06
CA LEU A 6 7.26 12.65 -19.14
C LEU A 6 8.56 13.36 -19.58
N LYS A 7 8.63 13.88 -20.80
CA LYS A 7 9.78 14.67 -21.27
C LYS A 7 9.75 16.12 -20.75
N ASN A 8 8.59 16.64 -20.38
CA ASN A 8 8.42 18.00 -19.88
C ASN A 8 8.69 18.07 -18.37
N LYS A 9 9.30 19.14 -17.87
CA LYS A 9 9.61 19.36 -16.44
C LYS A 9 8.36 19.22 -15.55
N ASN A 10 7.23 19.78 -16.00
CA ASN A 10 5.95 19.72 -15.28
C ASN A 10 5.39 18.29 -15.23
N GLY A 11 5.54 17.49 -16.29
CA GLY A 11 5.10 16.12 -16.31
C GLY A 11 5.90 15.21 -15.36
N ARG A 12 7.20 15.46 -15.22
CA ARG A 12 8.05 14.72 -14.24
C ARG A 12 7.68 15.07 -12.81
N LEU A 13 7.43 16.35 -12.53
CA LEU A 13 7.00 16.79 -11.19
C LEU A 13 5.65 16.16 -10.82
N LEU A 14 4.69 16.17 -11.75
CA LEU A 14 3.38 15.56 -11.53
C LEU A 14 3.48 14.05 -11.29
N ALA A 15 4.32 13.35 -12.07
CA ALA A 15 4.56 11.92 -11.86
C ALA A 15 5.19 11.63 -10.49
N LEU A 16 6.15 12.45 -10.04
CA LEU A 16 6.75 12.32 -8.72
C LEU A 16 5.70 12.53 -7.62
N ILE A 17 4.88 13.58 -7.70
CA ILE A 17 3.81 13.83 -6.73
C ILE A 17 2.81 12.67 -6.69
N ALA A 18 2.40 12.15 -7.85
CA ALA A 18 1.50 11.00 -7.92
C ALA A 18 2.12 9.75 -7.25
N CYS A 19 3.42 9.48 -7.48
CA CYS A 19 4.12 8.39 -6.83
C CYS A 19 4.19 8.58 -5.31
N LEU A 20 4.44 9.80 -4.83
CA LEU A 20 4.45 10.10 -3.40
C LEU A 20 3.07 9.88 -2.76
N LEU A 21 1.99 10.31 -3.41
CA LEU A 21 0.63 10.08 -2.91
C LEU A 21 0.28 8.58 -2.87
N VAL A 22 0.61 7.83 -3.92
CA VAL A 22 0.39 6.38 -3.95
C VAL A 22 1.15 5.70 -2.82
N THR A 23 2.44 6.00 -2.66
CA THR A 23 3.25 5.38 -1.60
C THR A 23 2.80 5.80 -0.21
N PHE A 24 2.37 7.04 -0.01
CA PHE A 24 1.77 7.50 1.23
C PHE A 24 0.53 6.66 1.61
N CYS A 25 -0.40 6.46 0.67
CA CYS A 25 -1.56 5.61 0.91
C CYS A 25 -1.17 4.15 1.16
N MET A 26 -0.24 3.59 0.39
CA MET A 26 0.18 2.20 0.55
C MET A 26 0.96 1.95 1.86
N GLY A 27 1.53 2.99 2.45
CA GLY A 27 2.20 2.95 3.74
C GLY A 27 1.29 2.59 4.92
N THR A 28 -0.03 2.67 4.75
CA THR A 28 -1.04 2.28 5.76
C THR A 28 -0.88 0.84 6.23
N ILE A 29 -0.27 -0.05 5.44
CA ILE A 29 -0.02 -1.44 5.84
C ILE A 29 0.77 -1.54 7.15
N HIS A 30 1.65 -0.58 7.44
CA HIS A 30 2.44 -0.55 8.66
C HIS A 30 1.69 0.01 9.87
N ALA A 31 0.49 0.59 9.68
CA ALA A 31 -0.39 0.98 10.78
C ALA A 31 -1.16 -0.22 11.38
N PHE A 32 -0.86 -1.45 10.99
CA PHE A 32 -1.53 -2.68 11.41
C PHE A 32 -1.58 -2.86 12.93
N SER A 33 -0.61 -2.36 13.67
CA SER A 33 -0.60 -2.44 15.14
C SER A 33 -1.84 -1.85 15.80
N THR A 34 -2.48 -0.87 15.16
CA THR A 34 -3.72 -0.24 15.65
C THR A 34 -4.96 -1.11 15.40
N LEU A 35 -4.86 -2.09 14.50
CA LEU A 35 -5.94 -3.00 14.12
C LEU A 35 -5.96 -4.27 14.96
N ILE A 36 -4.83 -4.68 15.55
CA ILE A 36 -4.63 -6.00 16.16
C ILE A 36 -5.73 -6.32 17.19
N GLN A 37 -5.97 -5.43 18.15
CA GLN A 37 -6.94 -5.68 19.21
C GLN A 37 -8.37 -5.87 18.67
N ASN A 38 -8.73 -5.09 17.65
CA ASN A 38 -10.05 -5.18 17.05
C ASN A 38 -10.20 -6.47 16.23
N ILE A 39 -9.12 -6.91 15.55
CA ILE A 39 -9.10 -8.20 14.83
C ILE A 39 -9.24 -9.36 15.81
N GLU A 40 -8.55 -9.32 16.95
CA GLU A 40 -8.66 -10.34 18.00
C GLU A 40 -10.09 -10.46 18.52
N MET A 41 -10.75 -9.33 18.79
CA MET A 41 -12.13 -9.30 19.24
C MET A 41 -13.12 -9.75 18.16
N GLN A 42 -12.95 -9.29 16.93
CA GLN A 42 -13.87 -9.59 15.83
C GLN A 42 -13.76 -11.03 15.34
N ALA A 43 -12.55 -11.55 15.19
CA ALA A 43 -12.30 -12.89 14.66
C ALA A 43 -12.22 -13.97 15.77
N GLY A 44 -12.23 -13.60 17.04
CA GLY A 44 -12.13 -14.53 18.16
C GLY A 44 -10.78 -15.27 18.21
N VAL A 45 -9.70 -14.62 17.81
CA VAL A 45 -8.36 -15.23 17.71
C VAL A 45 -7.36 -14.58 18.67
N GLY A 46 -6.32 -15.31 19.04
CA GLY A 46 -5.26 -14.77 19.88
C GLY A 46 -4.23 -13.94 19.10
N ARG A 47 -3.34 -13.26 19.86
CA ARG A 47 -2.28 -12.37 19.36
C ARG A 47 -1.41 -13.00 18.28
N MET A 48 -1.08 -14.26 18.39
CA MET A 48 -0.25 -14.98 17.42
C MET A 48 -0.94 -15.05 16.06
N ALA A 49 -2.23 -15.40 16.03
CA ALA A 49 -3.00 -15.53 14.79
C ALA A 49 -3.24 -14.15 14.13
N SER A 50 -3.54 -13.11 14.92
CA SER A 50 -3.68 -11.75 14.40
C SER A 50 -2.37 -11.20 13.83
N SER A 51 -1.23 -11.45 14.50
CA SER A 51 0.09 -11.05 14.01
C SER A 51 0.49 -11.78 12.72
N PHE A 52 0.02 -13.03 12.52
CA PHE A 52 0.26 -13.80 11.32
C PHE A 52 -0.34 -13.13 10.07
N VAL A 53 -1.48 -12.43 10.20
CA VAL A 53 -2.07 -11.62 9.12
C VAL A 53 -1.07 -10.57 8.64
N TYR A 54 -0.43 -9.84 9.55
CA TYR A 54 0.58 -8.84 9.19
C TYR A 54 1.82 -9.45 8.55
N SER A 55 2.31 -10.55 9.10
CA SER A 55 3.47 -11.27 8.53
C SER A 55 3.20 -11.72 7.10
N THR A 56 1.99 -12.22 6.83
CA THR A 56 1.53 -12.57 5.48
C THR A 56 1.52 -11.33 4.58
N GLY A 57 1.04 -10.20 5.09
CA GLY A 57 1.06 -8.92 4.38
C GLY A 57 2.46 -8.50 3.97
N LEU A 58 3.41 -8.51 4.91
CA LEU A 58 4.81 -8.15 4.62
C LEU A 58 5.47 -9.11 3.63
N LEU A 59 5.18 -10.41 3.74
CA LEU A 59 5.66 -11.39 2.75
C LEU A 59 5.17 -11.05 1.36
N ASN A 60 3.87 -10.74 1.21
CA ASN A 60 3.29 -10.38 -0.08
C ASN A 60 3.80 -9.03 -0.61
N VAL A 61 4.03 -8.03 0.25
CA VAL A 61 4.74 -6.79 -0.13
C VAL A 61 6.10 -7.12 -0.73
N THR A 62 6.88 -7.94 -0.04
CA THR A 62 8.22 -8.32 -0.48
C THR A 62 8.20 -9.07 -1.82
N LEU A 63 7.30 -10.04 -1.96
CA LEU A 63 7.13 -10.79 -3.21
C LEU A 63 6.68 -9.88 -4.36
N ALA A 64 5.75 -8.96 -4.11
CA ALA A 64 5.27 -8.02 -5.10
C ALA A 64 6.37 -7.05 -5.57
N VAL A 65 7.23 -6.57 -4.67
CA VAL A 65 8.39 -5.74 -5.03
C VAL A 65 9.42 -6.55 -5.80
N PHE A 66 9.72 -7.77 -5.34
CA PHE A 66 10.72 -8.65 -5.96
C PHE A 66 10.33 -9.05 -7.38
N PHE A 67 9.10 -9.50 -7.59
CA PHE A 67 8.59 -9.89 -8.91
C PHE A 67 8.05 -8.71 -9.72
N GLY A 68 7.95 -7.53 -9.12
CA GLY A 68 7.35 -6.34 -9.72
C GLY A 68 8.00 -5.95 -11.04
N HIS A 69 9.32 -6.06 -11.16
CA HIS A 69 10.03 -5.73 -12.38
C HIS A 69 9.56 -6.56 -13.60
N VAL A 70 9.17 -7.81 -13.40
CA VAL A 70 8.61 -8.67 -14.46
C VAL A 70 7.22 -8.17 -14.85
N LEU A 71 6.40 -7.81 -13.86
CA LEU A 71 5.05 -7.29 -14.07
C LEU A 71 5.07 -5.93 -14.79
N TYR A 72 5.99 -5.03 -14.41
CA TYR A 72 6.12 -3.70 -15.03
C TYR A 72 6.58 -3.75 -16.49
N ARG A 73 7.26 -4.81 -16.90
CA ARG A 73 7.65 -5.04 -18.30
C ARG A 73 6.56 -5.71 -19.11
N LYS A 74 5.73 -6.56 -18.48
CA LYS A 74 4.72 -7.40 -19.16
C LYS A 74 3.37 -6.68 -19.31
N PHE A 75 2.98 -5.88 -18.31
CA PHE A 75 1.68 -5.22 -18.27
C PHE A 75 1.79 -3.73 -18.56
N SER A 76 0.74 -3.17 -19.16
CA SER A 76 0.68 -1.73 -19.38
C SER A 76 0.55 -0.98 -18.05
N PRO A 77 1.06 0.27 -17.94
CA PRO A 77 0.95 1.08 -16.73
C PRO A 77 -0.49 1.26 -16.24
N ASN A 78 -1.46 1.35 -17.16
CA ASN A 78 -2.87 1.50 -16.81
C ASN A 78 -3.40 0.27 -16.06
N VAL A 79 -3.06 -0.94 -16.51
CA VAL A 79 -3.45 -2.19 -15.84
C VAL A 79 -2.86 -2.26 -14.45
N LEU A 80 -1.59 -1.90 -14.29
CA LEU A 80 -0.92 -1.91 -12.99
C LEU A 80 -1.54 -0.91 -12.01
N ILE A 81 -1.83 0.32 -12.47
CA ILE A 81 -2.49 1.34 -11.65
C ILE A 81 -3.89 0.87 -11.24
N THR A 82 -4.64 0.26 -12.17
CA THR A 82 -5.97 -0.29 -11.88
C THR A 82 -5.89 -1.41 -10.83
N LEU A 83 -4.92 -2.32 -10.93
CA LEU A 83 -4.70 -3.37 -9.93
C LEU A 83 -4.35 -2.80 -8.56
N ILE A 84 -3.43 -1.80 -8.52
CA ILE A 84 -3.04 -1.11 -7.29
C ILE A 84 -4.25 -0.42 -6.62
N ALA A 85 -5.21 0.07 -7.40
CA ALA A 85 -6.41 0.72 -6.87
C ALA A 85 -7.51 -0.28 -6.44
N ILE A 86 -7.74 -1.32 -7.22
CA ILE A 86 -8.87 -2.25 -7.00
C ILE A 86 -8.55 -3.29 -5.93
N LEU A 87 -7.35 -3.86 -5.91
CA LEU A 87 -6.98 -4.91 -4.96
C LEU A 87 -7.14 -4.52 -3.49
N PRO A 88 -6.76 -3.31 -3.04
CA PRO A 88 -7.01 -2.88 -1.67
C PRO A 88 -8.49 -2.83 -1.33
N ILE A 89 -9.32 -2.31 -2.24
CA ILE A 89 -10.77 -2.21 -2.03
C ILE A 89 -11.37 -3.59 -1.83
N ILE A 90 -11.07 -4.53 -2.72
CA ILE A 90 -11.50 -5.93 -2.58
C ILE A 90 -10.95 -6.53 -1.29
N GLY A 91 -9.67 -6.26 -0.98
CA GLY A 91 -9.02 -6.73 0.24
C GLY A 91 -9.72 -6.25 1.51
N LEU A 92 -10.10 -4.97 1.58
CA LEU A 92 -10.85 -4.41 2.69
C LEU A 92 -12.23 -5.07 2.85
N LEU A 93 -12.94 -5.33 1.75
CA LEU A 93 -14.23 -6.03 1.78
C LEU A 93 -14.10 -7.44 2.35
N PHE A 94 -13.06 -8.19 1.96
CA PHE A 94 -12.78 -9.51 2.54
C PHE A 94 -12.41 -9.44 4.02
N SER A 95 -11.60 -8.47 4.41
CA SER A 95 -11.21 -8.27 5.81
C SER A 95 -12.41 -7.94 6.71
N ASN A 96 -13.42 -7.25 6.17
CA ASN A 96 -14.65 -6.90 6.92
C ASN A 96 -15.60 -8.09 7.11
N SER A 97 -15.28 -9.29 6.62
CA SER A 97 -16.09 -10.50 6.85
C SER A 97 -16.09 -11.00 8.30
N GLY A 98 -15.31 -10.41 9.18
CA GLY A 98 -15.21 -10.79 10.59
C GLY A 98 -14.44 -12.09 10.84
N SER A 99 -13.97 -12.78 9.81
CA SER A 99 -13.26 -14.05 9.94
C SER A 99 -11.74 -13.86 9.84
N TRP A 100 -10.99 -14.68 10.57
CA TRP A 100 -9.52 -14.69 10.47
C TRP A 100 -9.02 -14.96 9.05
N PHE A 101 -9.66 -15.88 8.32
CA PHE A 101 -9.32 -16.15 6.93
C PHE A 101 -9.60 -14.95 6.01
N GLY A 102 -10.68 -14.21 6.28
CA GLY A 102 -10.98 -12.97 5.56
C GLY A 102 -9.86 -11.92 5.76
N TRP A 103 -9.31 -11.80 6.97
CA TRP A 103 -8.18 -10.92 7.25
C TRP A 103 -6.89 -11.38 6.55
N ILE A 104 -6.61 -12.70 6.52
CA ILE A 104 -5.43 -13.21 5.80
C ILE A 104 -5.54 -12.94 4.30
N ILE A 105 -6.68 -13.28 3.69
CA ILE A 105 -6.88 -13.10 2.24
C ILE A 105 -6.96 -11.61 1.90
N GLY A 106 -7.77 -10.86 2.63
CA GLY A 106 -8.03 -9.47 2.33
C GLY A 106 -6.83 -8.57 2.62
N TYR A 107 -6.40 -8.53 3.87
CA TYR A 107 -5.30 -7.68 4.29
C TYR A 107 -3.93 -8.30 3.94
N GLY A 108 -3.75 -9.58 4.27
CA GLY A 108 -2.47 -10.26 4.06
C GLY A 108 -2.13 -10.42 2.57
N PHE A 109 -3.01 -11.00 1.77
CA PHE A 109 -2.71 -11.23 0.35
C PHE A 109 -3.03 -10.02 -0.52
N LEU A 110 -4.30 -9.61 -0.60
CA LEU A 110 -4.73 -8.62 -1.59
C LEU A 110 -4.15 -7.24 -1.30
N PHE A 111 -4.30 -6.75 -0.08
CA PHE A 111 -3.78 -5.44 0.30
C PHE A 111 -2.25 -5.44 0.36
N GLY A 112 -1.61 -6.48 0.94
CA GLY A 112 -0.17 -6.62 0.97
C GLY A 112 0.46 -6.64 -0.41
N PHE A 113 -0.08 -7.45 -1.34
CA PHE A 113 0.41 -7.51 -2.71
C PHE A 113 0.24 -6.19 -3.46
N SER A 114 -0.91 -5.54 -3.32
CA SER A 114 -1.15 -4.22 -3.91
C SER A 114 -0.19 -3.15 -3.37
N SER A 115 0.03 -3.14 -2.05
CA SER A 115 0.96 -2.21 -1.41
C SER A 115 2.39 -2.36 -1.96
N GLY A 116 2.86 -3.61 -2.11
CA GLY A 116 4.16 -3.89 -2.71
C GLY A 116 4.24 -3.49 -4.19
N LEU A 117 3.19 -3.76 -4.97
CA LEU A 117 3.13 -3.31 -6.37
C LEU A 117 3.16 -1.78 -6.49
N GLY A 118 2.38 -1.08 -5.67
CA GLY A 118 2.31 0.39 -5.69
C GLY A 118 3.63 1.03 -5.29
N TYR A 119 4.26 0.51 -4.23
CA TYR A 119 5.57 0.97 -3.80
C TYR A 119 6.65 0.71 -4.86
N GLY A 120 6.76 -0.51 -5.36
CA GLY A 120 7.75 -0.89 -6.36
C GLY A 120 7.56 -0.17 -7.70
N LEU A 121 6.31 -0.01 -8.17
CA LEU A 121 6.00 0.76 -9.38
C LEU A 121 6.41 2.24 -9.22
N SER A 122 6.17 2.82 -8.06
CA SER A 122 6.56 4.21 -7.77
C SER A 122 8.09 4.38 -7.81
N LEU A 123 8.84 3.45 -7.22
CA LEU A 123 10.31 3.44 -7.31
C LEU A 123 10.78 3.29 -8.78
N TYR A 124 10.16 2.40 -9.54
CA TYR A 124 10.48 2.18 -10.95
C TYR A 124 10.22 3.44 -11.80
N ILE A 125 9.06 4.08 -11.63
CA ILE A 125 8.72 5.32 -12.36
C ILE A 125 9.69 6.43 -12.00
N VAL A 126 9.91 6.67 -10.69
CA VAL A 126 10.79 7.75 -10.22
C VAL A 126 12.24 7.53 -10.69
N SER A 127 12.73 6.29 -10.70
CA SER A 127 14.06 5.99 -11.23
C SER A 127 14.18 6.27 -12.72
N SER A 128 13.12 6.07 -13.50
CA SER A 128 13.11 6.31 -14.95
C SER A 128 13.07 7.78 -15.35
N ILE A 129 12.48 8.65 -14.51
CA ILE A 129 12.31 10.08 -14.81
C ILE A 129 13.36 10.97 -14.15
N THR A 130 14.15 10.45 -13.20
CA THR A 130 15.13 11.22 -12.44
C THR A 130 16.57 10.93 -12.93
N LYS A 131 17.35 12.01 -13.10
CA LYS A 131 18.75 11.90 -13.52
C LYS A 131 19.69 11.61 -12.34
N ASP A 132 20.84 11.00 -12.62
CA ASP A 132 21.81 10.38 -11.72
C ASP A 132 22.11 11.13 -10.41
N LYS A 133 22.37 12.43 -10.46
CA LYS A 133 22.71 13.22 -9.25
C LYS A 133 21.56 13.40 -8.26
N LYS A 134 20.30 13.28 -8.69
CA LYS A 134 19.12 13.47 -7.84
C LYS A 134 18.35 12.17 -7.58
N LEU A 135 18.81 11.05 -8.15
CA LEU A 135 18.12 9.78 -8.06
C LEU A 135 17.97 9.31 -6.60
N GLY A 136 19.05 9.30 -5.85
CA GLY A 136 19.02 8.88 -4.43
C GLY A 136 18.05 9.72 -3.59
N PHE A 137 18.04 11.05 -3.78
CA PHE A 137 17.09 11.92 -3.08
C PHE A 137 15.63 11.65 -3.47
N ALA A 138 15.35 11.47 -4.76
CA ALA A 138 13.99 11.20 -5.23
C ALA A 138 13.47 9.83 -4.75
N LEU A 139 14.29 8.79 -4.75
CA LEU A 139 13.95 7.48 -4.19
C LEU A 139 13.78 7.55 -2.67
N GLY A 140 14.63 8.32 -1.98
CA GLY A 140 14.49 8.59 -0.54
C GLY A 140 13.18 9.26 -0.18
N LEU A 141 12.70 10.22 -1.01
CA LEU A 141 11.38 10.84 -0.83
C LEU A 141 10.23 9.84 -0.96
N VAL A 142 10.29 8.93 -1.95
CA VAL A 142 9.29 7.87 -2.13
C VAL A 142 9.23 6.97 -0.90
N THR A 143 10.38 6.52 -0.41
CA THR A 143 10.47 5.68 0.79
C THR A 143 10.02 6.42 2.05
N ALA A 144 10.40 7.68 2.20
CA ALA A 144 9.97 8.53 3.30
C ALA A 144 8.45 8.76 3.28
N SER A 145 7.86 8.98 2.10
CA SER A 145 6.40 9.11 1.95
C SER A 145 5.66 7.84 2.39
N TYR A 146 6.19 6.67 2.03
CA TYR A 146 5.64 5.39 2.47
C TYR A 146 5.68 5.23 4.00
N ALA A 147 6.82 5.53 4.63
CA ALA A 147 6.96 5.50 6.08
C ALA A 147 6.07 6.56 6.78
N PHE A 148 5.97 7.77 6.19
CA PHE A 148 5.13 8.84 6.73
C PHE A 148 3.64 8.48 6.68
N GLY A 149 3.18 7.76 5.66
CA GLY A 149 1.84 7.18 5.61
C GLY A 149 1.54 6.32 6.84
N ALA A 150 2.45 5.43 7.21
CA ALA A 150 2.30 4.61 8.42
C ALA A 150 2.08 5.43 9.68
N VAL A 151 2.86 6.52 9.86
CA VAL A 151 2.73 7.40 11.03
C VAL A 151 1.37 8.07 11.06
N VAL A 152 0.97 8.69 9.95
CA VAL A 152 -0.30 9.43 9.85
C VAL A 152 -1.50 8.50 10.08
N PHE A 153 -1.53 7.35 9.42
CA PHE A 153 -2.65 6.41 9.57
C PHE A 153 -2.68 5.71 10.94
N SER A 154 -1.53 5.49 11.59
CA SER A 154 -1.51 5.01 12.97
C SER A 154 -2.15 5.99 13.97
N MET A 155 -2.14 7.29 13.65
CA MET A 155 -2.82 8.30 14.46
C MET A 155 -4.29 8.45 14.07
N LEU A 156 -4.62 8.31 12.78
CA LEU A 156 -5.97 8.49 12.27
C LEU A 156 -6.90 7.31 12.63
N TYR A 157 -6.45 6.07 12.54
CA TYR A 157 -7.28 4.90 12.80
C TYR A 157 -7.92 4.89 14.18
N PRO A 158 -7.23 5.12 15.29
CA PRO A 158 -7.87 5.18 16.61
C PRO A 158 -8.95 6.27 16.72
N MET A 159 -8.75 7.42 16.04
CA MET A 159 -9.74 8.49 16.00
C MET A 159 -10.99 8.08 15.22
N LEU A 160 -10.81 7.47 14.06
CA LEU A 160 -11.89 6.97 13.21
C LEU A 160 -12.70 5.87 13.92
N PHE A 161 -12.01 4.91 14.57
CA PHE A 161 -12.67 3.83 15.32
C PHE A 161 -13.48 4.34 16.50
N LYS A 162 -13.00 5.40 17.16
CA LYS A 162 -13.73 6.03 18.27
C LYS A 162 -15.02 6.72 17.81
N HIS A 163 -15.03 7.32 16.63
CA HIS A 163 -16.18 8.07 16.13
C HIS A 163 -17.18 7.21 15.33
N PHE A 164 -16.70 6.26 14.54
CA PHE A 164 -17.52 5.49 13.59
C PHE A 164 -17.65 4.01 13.93
N GLY A 165 -16.96 3.54 14.96
CA GLY A 165 -16.80 2.11 15.25
C GLY A 165 -15.75 1.45 14.34
N PHE A 166 -15.31 0.25 14.73
CA PHE A 166 -14.22 -0.43 14.02
C PHE A 166 -14.61 -0.81 12.57
N GLU A 167 -15.79 -1.43 12.39
CA GLU A 167 -16.24 -1.91 11.08
C GLU A 167 -16.37 -0.78 10.05
N ASN A 168 -16.95 0.35 10.44
CA ASN A 168 -17.12 1.50 9.56
C ASN A 168 -15.82 2.32 9.42
N GLY A 169 -15.10 2.53 10.51
CA GLY A 169 -13.87 3.34 10.52
C GLY A 169 -12.68 2.70 9.81
N TYR A 170 -12.71 1.37 9.61
CA TYR A 170 -11.66 0.66 8.87
C TYR A 170 -11.86 0.74 7.34
N VAL A 171 -13.11 0.81 6.87
CA VAL A 171 -13.44 0.87 5.45
C VAL A 171 -13.40 2.30 4.89
N MET A 172 -13.50 3.33 5.74
CA MET A 172 -13.34 4.74 5.36
C MET A 172 -11.88 5.12 5.13
#